data_0b2d931e5c446dfc1a67e7a284eacf77
#
_entry.id   0b2d931e5c446dfc1a67e7a284eacf77
#
_cell.length_a   1.000
_cell.length_b   1.000
_cell.length_c   1.000
_cell.angle_alpha   90.00
_cell.angle_beta   90.00
_cell.angle_gamma   90.00
#
_symmetry.space_group_name_H-M   'P 1'
#
loop_
_entity.id
_entity.type
_entity.pdbx_description
1 polymer ?
#
loop_
_entity_poly.entity_id
_entity_poly.type
_entity_poly.pdbx_seq_one_letter_code
_entity_poly.pdbx_strand_id
1 'polypeptide(L)'
;MDEKYMRRAIELAAKGVGKVSPNPLVGAVIVKDGKVIAEGYHAKYGALHAERDAFSKLRESAKGADMYVTLEPCCHYGKQPPCTQAIIENGIKNVYVGSDDPNELVAGKGIKQLKDAGINVVTGVLKSECDALNPVFFYYITHKTPYVVMKYAMTLDGKTACDNGESRWITSETARENVQYTRNALKGIMVGVGTVINDNPNLTCRIDGGVNPVRIICDS
;
A
#
# COMPACT_ATOMS: atom_id res chain seq x y z
N MET A 1 -22.13 -10.50 -4.50
CA MET A 1 -20.70 -10.15 -4.35
C MET A 1 -19.92 -10.85 -5.46
N ASP A 2 -19.03 -10.12 -6.15
CA ASP A 2 -18.16 -10.69 -7.19
C ASP A 2 -16.72 -10.25 -6.89
N GLU A 3 -15.86 -11.21 -6.60
CA GLU A 3 -14.46 -10.97 -6.18
C GLU A 3 -13.61 -10.25 -7.23
N LYS A 4 -14.00 -10.30 -8.50
CA LYS A 4 -13.25 -9.61 -9.57
C LYS A 4 -13.11 -8.10 -9.30
N TYR A 5 -14.11 -7.48 -8.65
CA TYR A 5 -14.06 -6.06 -8.31
C TYR A 5 -13.10 -5.78 -7.15
N MET A 6 -12.96 -6.70 -6.19
CA MET A 6 -11.95 -6.57 -5.15
C MET A 6 -10.54 -6.78 -5.73
N ARG A 7 -10.34 -7.77 -6.63
CA ARG A 7 -9.05 -7.91 -7.36
C ARG A 7 -8.71 -6.63 -8.12
N ARG A 8 -9.70 -6.01 -8.75
CA ARG A 8 -9.50 -4.72 -9.41
C ARG A 8 -9.10 -3.62 -8.43
N ALA A 9 -9.70 -3.55 -7.25
CA ALA A 9 -9.31 -2.61 -6.20
C ALA A 9 -7.87 -2.85 -5.71
N ILE A 10 -7.43 -4.11 -5.60
CA ILE A 10 -6.04 -4.49 -5.27
C ILE A 10 -5.06 -3.99 -6.34
N GLU A 11 -5.37 -4.19 -7.63
CA GLU A 11 -4.54 -3.67 -8.74
C GLU A 11 -4.40 -2.14 -8.70
N LEU A 12 -5.49 -1.44 -8.37
CA LEU A 12 -5.49 0.01 -8.23
C LEU A 12 -4.63 0.45 -7.04
N ALA A 13 -4.77 -0.20 -5.89
CA ALA A 13 -3.98 0.09 -4.69
C ALA A 13 -2.48 -0.01 -4.97
N ALA A 14 -2.04 -1.01 -5.73
CA ALA A 14 -0.64 -1.22 -6.09
C ALA A 14 0.00 -0.04 -6.85
N LYS A 15 -0.78 0.80 -7.55
CA LYS A 15 -0.29 2.00 -8.25
C LYS A 15 0.26 3.07 -7.30
N GLY A 16 -0.08 3.00 -6.01
CA GLY A 16 0.41 3.91 -4.96
C GLY A 16 1.77 3.55 -4.38
N VAL A 17 2.35 2.40 -4.75
CA VAL A 17 3.62 1.91 -4.20
C VAL A 17 4.73 2.97 -4.29
N GLY A 18 5.45 3.15 -3.18
CA GLY A 18 6.53 4.13 -3.04
C GLY A 18 6.08 5.56 -2.76
N LYS A 19 4.81 5.92 -3.00
CA LYS A 19 4.30 7.32 -2.97
C LYS A 19 3.41 7.65 -1.78
N VAL A 20 2.77 6.65 -1.18
CA VAL A 20 1.72 6.88 -0.15
C VAL A 20 2.26 6.90 1.28
N SER A 21 3.45 6.34 1.55
CA SER A 21 4.02 6.22 2.90
C SER A 21 4.01 7.57 3.64
N PRO A 22 3.59 7.62 4.92
CA PRO A 22 3.32 6.50 5.83
C PRO A 22 1.92 5.88 5.73
N ASN A 23 1.06 6.36 4.84
CA ASN A 23 -0.29 5.84 4.65
C ASN A 23 -0.27 4.45 3.97
N PRO A 24 -1.33 3.64 4.17
CA PRO A 24 -1.47 2.37 3.48
C PRO A 24 -1.81 2.55 1.99
N LEU A 25 -1.53 1.51 1.22
CA LEU A 25 -2.02 1.33 -0.14
C LEU A 25 -3.51 0.96 -0.08
N VAL A 26 -4.35 1.77 -0.69
CA VAL A 26 -5.80 1.52 -0.74
C VAL A 26 -6.30 1.74 -2.16
N GLY A 27 -7.19 0.84 -2.60
CA GLY A 27 -7.93 0.96 -3.84
C GLY A 27 -9.42 0.81 -3.59
N ALA A 28 -10.22 1.47 -4.40
CA ALA A 28 -11.68 1.42 -4.32
C ALA A 28 -12.31 1.33 -5.71
N VAL A 29 -13.36 0.52 -5.82
CA VAL A 29 -14.15 0.34 -7.05
C VAL A 29 -15.62 0.52 -6.71
N ILE A 30 -16.33 1.37 -7.45
CA ILE A 30 -17.77 1.58 -7.32
C ILE A 30 -18.47 0.89 -8.49
N VAL A 31 -19.43 0.04 -8.15
CA VAL A 31 -20.16 -0.81 -9.11
C VAL A 31 -21.65 -0.54 -9.02
N LYS A 32 -22.31 -0.31 -10.14
CA LYS A 32 -23.76 -0.15 -10.24
C LYS A 32 -24.30 -1.03 -11.35
N ASP A 33 -25.33 -1.80 -11.06
CA ASP A 33 -25.97 -2.71 -12.03
C ASP A 33 -24.96 -3.62 -12.76
N GLY A 34 -23.95 -4.13 -12.00
CA GLY A 34 -22.90 -4.99 -12.51
C GLY A 34 -21.80 -4.29 -13.35
N LYS A 35 -21.85 -2.95 -13.48
CA LYS A 35 -20.87 -2.14 -14.22
C LYS A 35 -20.03 -1.29 -13.27
N VAL A 36 -18.74 -1.21 -13.53
CA VAL A 36 -17.84 -0.27 -12.83
C VAL A 36 -18.17 1.15 -13.30
N ILE A 37 -18.58 2.02 -12.37
CA ILE A 37 -18.92 3.42 -12.65
C ILE A 37 -17.82 4.39 -12.18
N ALA A 38 -16.97 3.99 -11.23
CA ALA A 38 -15.79 4.75 -10.84
C ALA A 38 -14.74 3.86 -10.19
N GLU A 39 -13.48 4.28 -10.29
CA GLU A 39 -12.32 3.65 -9.69
C GLU A 39 -11.42 4.70 -9.04
N GLY A 40 -10.88 4.38 -7.87
CA GLY A 40 -9.97 5.26 -7.15
C GLY A 40 -8.86 4.50 -6.44
N TYR A 41 -7.78 5.21 -6.14
CA TYR A 41 -6.71 4.71 -5.29
C TYR A 41 -6.01 5.86 -4.58
N HIS A 42 -5.38 5.57 -3.46
CA HIS A 42 -4.55 6.56 -2.78
C HIS A 42 -3.25 6.76 -3.57
N ALA A 43 -3.16 7.87 -4.31
CA ALA A 43 -2.10 8.08 -5.29
C ALA A 43 -0.77 8.52 -4.64
N LYS A 44 -0.83 9.32 -3.57
CA LYS A 44 0.34 9.82 -2.84
C LYS A 44 -0.08 10.35 -1.46
N TYR A 45 0.88 10.43 -0.55
CA TYR A 45 0.67 11.01 0.78
C TYR A 45 0.10 12.44 0.68
N GLY A 46 -0.98 12.69 1.44
CA GLY A 46 -1.70 13.96 1.47
C GLY A 46 -2.73 14.16 0.36
N ALA A 47 -2.78 13.29 -0.66
CA ALA A 47 -3.85 13.29 -1.67
C ALA A 47 -5.13 12.62 -1.15
N LEU A 48 -6.17 12.58 -1.98
CA LEU A 48 -7.43 11.92 -1.66
C LEU A 48 -7.24 10.46 -1.28
N HIS A 49 -8.03 9.97 -0.34
CA HIS A 49 -8.15 8.53 -0.08
C HIS A 49 -8.87 7.85 -1.25
N ALA A 50 -8.70 6.54 -1.39
CA ALA A 50 -9.18 5.78 -2.55
C ALA A 50 -10.68 5.95 -2.80
N GLU A 51 -11.49 5.92 -1.75
CA GLU A 51 -12.94 6.09 -1.82
C GLU A 51 -13.30 7.48 -2.35
N ARG A 52 -12.67 8.52 -1.79
CA ARG A 52 -12.89 9.91 -2.23
C ARG A 52 -12.36 10.17 -3.64
N ASP A 53 -11.25 9.55 -4.01
CA ASP A 53 -10.72 9.59 -5.38
C ASP A 53 -11.70 8.91 -6.34
N ALA A 54 -12.30 7.78 -5.97
CA ALA A 54 -13.35 7.13 -6.76
C ALA A 54 -14.59 8.04 -6.91
N PHE A 55 -15.09 8.62 -5.81
CA PHE A 55 -16.21 9.54 -5.84
C PHE A 55 -15.96 10.77 -6.71
N SER A 56 -14.74 11.31 -6.70
CA SER A 56 -14.38 12.49 -7.51
C SER A 56 -14.45 12.24 -9.03
N LYS A 57 -14.44 10.98 -9.44
CA LYS A 57 -14.45 10.55 -10.85
C LYS A 57 -15.83 10.10 -11.33
N LEU A 58 -16.82 10.10 -10.46
CA LEU A 58 -18.19 9.73 -10.84
C LEU A 58 -18.73 10.66 -11.93
N ARG A 59 -19.39 10.05 -12.90
CA ARG A 59 -20.14 10.75 -13.96
C ARG A 59 -21.64 10.58 -13.81
N GLU A 60 -22.07 9.75 -12.87
CA GLU A 60 -23.46 9.45 -12.55
C GLU A 60 -23.62 9.24 -11.03
N SER A 61 -24.87 9.20 -10.54
CA SER A 61 -25.13 8.99 -9.11
C SER A 61 -24.75 7.58 -8.66
N ALA A 62 -23.98 7.50 -7.59
CA ALA A 62 -23.63 6.24 -6.92
C ALA A 62 -24.73 5.71 -5.98
N LYS A 63 -25.88 6.39 -5.89
CA LYS A 63 -26.99 5.94 -5.04
C LYS A 63 -27.43 4.52 -5.40
N GLY A 64 -27.42 3.65 -4.39
CA GLY A 64 -27.76 2.24 -4.53
C GLY A 64 -26.65 1.34 -5.09
N ALA A 65 -25.46 1.91 -5.38
CA ALA A 65 -24.30 1.17 -5.87
C ALA A 65 -23.62 0.35 -4.78
N ASP A 66 -22.73 -0.55 -5.21
CA ASP A 66 -21.81 -1.34 -4.40
C ASP A 66 -20.42 -0.69 -4.40
N MET A 67 -19.73 -0.68 -3.27
CA MET A 67 -18.32 -0.28 -3.17
C MET A 67 -17.45 -1.44 -2.72
N TYR A 68 -16.34 -1.67 -3.39
CA TYR A 68 -15.28 -2.59 -3.02
C TYR A 68 -14.07 -1.76 -2.61
N VAL A 69 -13.55 -1.99 -1.41
CA VAL A 69 -12.41 -1.24 -0.86
C VAL A 69 -11.44 -2.20 -0.15
N THR A 70 -10.15 -2.06 -0.42
CA THR A 70 -9.14 -3.01 0.05
C THR A 70 -8.84 -2.92 1.55
N LEU A 71 -9.20 -1.82 2.21
CA LEU A 71 -8.98 -1.57 3.64
C LEU A 71 -10.22 -0.90 4.24
N GLU A 72 -10.48 -1.12 5.53
CA GLU A 72 -11.58 -0.49 6.27
C GLU A 72 -11.60 1.03 6.06
N PRO A 73 -12.73 1.62 5.64
CA PRO A 73 -12.87 3.07 5.45
C PRO A 73 -12.68 3.84 6.75
N CYS A 74 -11.87 4.90 6.71
CA CYS A 74 -11.63 5.74 7.87
C CYS A 74 -12.89 6.49 8.33
N CYS A 75 -13.04 6.63 9.67
CA CYS A 75 -14.19 7.28 10.33
C CYS A 75 -13.83 8.53 11.12
N HIS A 76 -12.57 8.97 11.08
CA HIS A 76 -12.08 10.12 11.82
C HIS A 76 -11.61 11.24 10.88
N TYR A 77 -11.59 12.47 11.37
CA TYR A 77 -11.00 13.60 10.66
C TYR A 77 -9.48 13.57 10.80
N GLY A 78 -8.80 13.48 9.66
CA GLY A 78 -7.36 13.63 9.56
C GLY A 78 -7.04 14.80 8.62
N LYS A 79 -6.12 14.60 7.67
CA LYS A 79 -5.89 15.58 6.59
C LYS A 79 -7.05 15.66 5.61
N GLN A 80 -7.85 14.61 5.55
CA GLN A 80 -9.06 14.51 4.73
C GLN A 80 -10.27 14.23 5.66
N PRO A 81 -11.49 14.63 5.27
CA PRO A 81 -12.70 14.23 5.96
C PRO A 81 -12.90 12.71 5.90
N PRO A 82 -13.66 12.11 6.84
CA PRO A 82 -13.89 10.67 6.91
C PRO A 82 -14.41 10.08 5.60
N CYS A 83 -13.88 8.92 5.18
CA CYS A 83 -14.40 8.22 4.01
C CYS A 83 -15.78 7.62 4.26
N THR A 84 -16.07 7.18 5.49
CA THR A 84 -17.41 6.71 5.88
C THR A 84 -18.49 7.75 5.61
N GLN A 85 -18.21 9.02 5.89
CA GLN A 85 -19.14 10.11 5.60
C GLN A 85 -19.41 10.22 4.11
N ALA A 86 -18.38 10.20 3.27
CA ALA A 86 -18.54 10.27 1.81
C ALA A 86 -19.33 9.06 1.27
N ILE A 87 -19.12 7.87 1.81
CA ILE A 87 -19.87 6.65 1.44
C ILE A 87 -21.36 6.80 1.75
N ILE A 88 -21.69 7.32 2.95
CA ILE A 88 -23.08 7.55 3.38
C ILE A 88 -23.75 8.62 2.52
N GLU A 89 -23.09 9.78 2.34
CA GLU A 89 -23.60 10.91 1.57
C GLU A 89 -23.88 10.56 0.10
N ASN A 90 -23.06 9.69 -0.50
CA ASN A 90 -23.26 9.22 -1.87
C ASN A 90 -24.29 8.08 -1.99
N GLY A 91 -24.87 7.62 -0.89
CA GLY A 91 -25.94 6.63 -0.87
C GLY A 91 -25.52 5.24 -1.35
N ILE A 92 -24.29 4.82 -1.06
CA ILE A 92 -23.82 3.45 -1.32
C ILE A 92 -24.69 2.46 -0.56
N LYS A 93 -25.09 1.37 -1.21
CA LYS A 93 -25.97 0.35 -0.62
C LYS A 93 -25.19 -0.76 0.08
N ASN A 94 -24.14 -1.26 -0.55
CA ASN A 94 -23.31 -2.33 -0.02
C ASN A 94 -21.84 -1.90 -0.04
N VAL A 95 -21.10 -2.21 1.03
CA VAL A 95 -19.64 -2.00 1.09
C VAL A 95 -18.96 -3.36 1.36
N TYR A 96 -18.07 -3.74 0.46
CA TYR A 96 -17.25 -4.94 0.56
C TYR A 96 -15.84 -4.52 0.95
N VAL A 97 -15.41 -4.93 2.14
CA VAL A 97 -14.12 -4.55 2.73
C VAL A 97 -13.15 -5.73 2.66
N GLY A 98 -11.93 -5.50 2.21
CA GLY A 98 -10.89 -6.50 2.17
C GLY A 98 -10.29 -6.76 3.55
N SER A 99 -9.43 -5.86 4.02
CA SER A 99 -8.74 -5.94 5.32
C SER A 99 -9.38 -5.03 6.36
N ASP A 100 -9.32 -5.44 7.62
CA ASP A 100 -9.59 -4.60 8.77
C ASP A 100 -8.40 -3.62 8.97
N ASP A 101 -8.65 -2.41 9.45
CA ASP A 101 -7.57 -1.49 9.81
C ASP A 101 -7.14 -1.74 11.27
N PRO A 102 -5.85 -2.09 11.53
CA PRO A 102 -5.37 -2.31 12.89
C PRO A 102 -5.19 -1.02 13.70
N ASN A 103 -5.36 0.15 13.08
CA ASN A 103 -5.25 1.44 13.75
C ASN A 103 -6.40 1.62 14.74
N GLU A 104 -6.10 1.80 16.02
CA GLU A 104 -7.09 2.00 17.11
C GLU A 104 -8.09 3.16 16.85
N LEU A 105 -7.72 4.13 16.04
CA LEU A 105 -8.60 5.22 15.61
C LEU A 105 -9.70 4.75 14.64
N VAL A 106 -9.47 3.64 13.93
CA VAL A 106 -10.38 3.06 12.93
C VAL A 106 -10.96 1.74 13.43
N ALA A 107 -10.15 0.71 13.58
CA ALA A 107 -10.40 -0.63 14.15
C ALA A 107 -11.87 -1.00 14.40
N GLY A 108 -12.63 -1.30 13.35
CA GLY A 108 -14.05 -1.66 13.39
C GLY A 108 -15.03 -0.49 13.56
N LYS A 109 -14.55 0.72 13.84
CA LYS A 109 -15.42 1.90 14.03
C LYS A 109 -15.99 2.40 12.70
N GLY A 110 -15.21 2.32 11.62
CA GLY A 110 -15.66 2.65 10.28
C GLY A 110 -16.77 1.72 9.80
N ILE A 111 -16.56 0.41 9.97
CA ILE A 111 -17.57 -0.61 9.67
C ILE A 111 -18.83 -0.40 10.49
N LYS A 112 -18.68 -0.13 11.81
CA LYS A 112 -19.82 0.15 12.70
C LYS A 112 -20.61 1.37 12.22
N GLN A 113 -19.93 2.48 11.91
CA GLN A 113 -20.60 3.71 11.45
C GLN A 113 -21.38 3.49 10.15
N LEU A 114 -20.85 2.71 9.22
CA LEU A 114 -21.55 2.38 7.97
C LEU A 114 -22.81 1.52 8.23
N LYS A 115 -22.69 0.50 9.12
CA LYS A 115 -23.83 -0.34 9.50
C LYS A 115 -24.91 0.45 10.25
N ASP A 116 -24.52 1.33 11.17
CA ASP A 116 -25.44 2.21 11.91
C ASP A 116 -26.21 3.16 10.95
N ALA A 117 -25.61 3.52 9.81
CA ALA A 117 -26.26 4.30 8.75
C ALA A 117 -27.12 3.46 7.79
N GLY A 118 -27.29 2.16 8.05
CA GLY A 118 -28.14 1.27 7.24
C GLY A 118 -27.44 0.68 6.00
N ILE A 119 -26.11 0.83 5.87
CA ILE A 119 -25.35 0.25 4.77
C ILE A 119 -25.02 -1.21 5.10
N ASN A 120 -25.23 -2.10 4.12
CA ASN A 120 -24.80 -3.49 4.27
C ASN A 120 -23.29 -3.60 4.10
N VAL A 121 -22.58 -4.10 5.11
CA VAL A 121 -21.11 -4.23 5.10
C VAL A 121 -20.70 -5.68 5.21
N VAL A 122 -19.95 -6.17 4.23
CA VAL A 122 -19.30 -7.49 4.21
C VAL A 122 -17.80 -7.29 4.33
N THR A 123 -17.19 -7.97 5.29
CA THR A 123 -15.74 -7.88 5.58
C THR A 123 -15.00 -9.15 5.18
N GLY A 124 -13.67 -9.06 5.05
CA GLY A 124 -12.81 -10.21 4.78
C GLY A 124 -12.80 -10.66 3.32
N VAL A 125 -13.24 -9.82 2.38
CA VAL A 125 -13.27 -10.16 0.95
C VAL A 125 -11.84 -10.15 0.39
N LEU A 126 -11.32 -11.33 0.03
CA LEU A 126 -9.92 -11.54 -0.39
C LEU A 126 -8.93 -10.98 0.65
N LYS A 127 -9.21 -11.20 1.94
CA LYS A 127 -8.44 -10.61 3.05
C LYS A 127 -6.94 -10.83 2.92
N SER A 128 -6.51 -12.06 2.61
CA SER A 128 -5.08 -12.39 2.49
C SER A 128 -4.39 -11.58 1.39
N GLU A 129 -5.06 -11.37 0.25
CA GLU A 129 -4.53 -10.60 -0.88
C GLU A 129 -4.49 -9.09 -0.52
N CYS A 130 -5.49 -8.61 0.19
CA CYS A 130 -5.53 -7.22 0.68
C CYS A 130 -4.48 -6.96 1.78
N ASP A 131 -4.30 -7.90 2.73
CA ASP A 131 -3.27 -7.80 3.77
C ASP A 131 -1.86 -7.74 3.15
N ALA A 132 -1.62 -8.52 2.10
CA ALA A 132 -0.35 -8.57 1.38
C ALA A 132 0.04 -7.23 0.72
N LEU A 133 -0.91 -6.31 0.50
CA LEU A 133 -0.60 -4.96 0.01
C LEU A 133 0.16 -4.11 1.04
N ASN A 134 -0.08 -4.32 2.34
CA ASN A 134 0.28 -3.38 3.39
C ASN A 134 1.10 -3.98 4.55
N PRO A 135 2.07 -4.90 4.33
CA PRO A 135 2.80 -5.53 5.43
C PRO A 135 3.58 -4.54 6.30
N VAL A 136 4.16 -3.51 5.67
CA VAL A 136 4.90 -2.44 6.37
C VAL A 136 3.98 -1.61 7.26
N PHE A 137 2.81 -1.22 6.74
CA PHE A 137 1.82 -0.43 7.47
C PHE A 137 1.27 -1.22 8.67
N PHE A 138 0.82 -2.45 8.45
CA PHE A 138 0.28 -3.31 9.51
C PHE A 138 1.31 -3.58 10.60
N TYR A 139 2.55 -3.89 10.21
CA TYR A 139 3.62 -4.10 11.17
C TYR A 139 3.87 -2.85 12.03
N TYR A 140 4.03 -1.68 11.38
CA TYR A 140 4.32 -0.44 12.10
C TYR A 140 3.18 -0.02 13.04
N ILE A 141 1.91 -0.14 12.60
CA ILE A 141 0.77 0.24 13.44
C ILE A 141 0.66 -0.64 14.69
N THR A 142 0.99 -1.93 14.58
CA THR A 142 0.89 -2.87 15.70
C THR A 142 2.12 -2.86 16.63
N HIS A 143 3.34 -2.70 16.06
CA HIS A 143 4.59 -2.82 16.84
C HIS A 143 5.25 -1.49 17.18
N LYS A 144 4.91 -0.40 16.49
CA LYS A 144 5.53 0.93 16.63
C LYS A 144 7.05 0.95 16.41
N THR A 145 7.57 -0.03 15.70
CA THR A 145 8.98 -0.17 15.31
C THR A 145 9.10 -0.27 13.80
N PRO A 146 10.24 0.09 13.21
CA PRO A 146 10.44 -0.04 11.77
C PRO A 146 10.30 -1.48 11.28
N TYR A 147 9.66 -1.68 10.14
CA TYR A 147 9.68 -2.94 9.41
C TYR A 147 11.01 -3.06 8.68
N VAL A 148 11.85 -4.01 9.08
CA VAL A 148 13.20 -4.18 8.56
C VAL A 148 13.27 -5.35 7.59
N VAL A 149 13.76 -5.08 6.37
CA VAL A 149 14.07 -6.11 5.37
C VAL A 149 15.58 -6.18 5.20
N MET A 150 16.19 -7.31 5.56
CA MET A 150 17.61 -7.55 5.33
C MET A 150 17.80 -8.11 3.92
N LYS A 151 18.58 -7.38 3.09
CA LYS A 151 18.95 -7.79 1.73
C LYS A 151 20.46 -7.98 1.63
N TYR A 152 20.86 -9.13 1.18
CA TYR A 152 22.25 -9.43 0.85
C TYR A 152 22.36 -10.18 -0.47
N ALA A 153 23.53 -10.12 -1.12
CA ALA A 153 23.88 -10.95 -2.25
C ALA A 153 25.07 -11.81 -1.81
N MET A 154 24.95 -13.12 -1.91
CA MET A 154 25.99 -14.06 -1.53
C MET A 154 25.99 -15.29 -2.42
N THR A 155 27.10 -15.99 -2.47
CA THR A 155 27.24 -17.32 -3.06
C THR A 155 26.55 -18.37 -2.20
N LEU A 156 26.41 -19.60 -2.70
CA LEU A 156 25.79 -20.70 -1.93
C LEU A 156 26.54 -21.04 -0.64
N ASP A 157 27.86 -20.81 -0.61
CA ASP A 157 28.71 -20.98 0.57
C ASP A 157 28.82 -19.74 1.43
N GLY A 158 27.96 -18.71 1.20
CA GLY A 158 27.84 -17.53 2.04
C GLY A 158 28.87 -16.42 1.80
N LYS A 159 29.62 -16.44 0.70
CA LYS A 159 30.59 -15.40 0.39
C LYS A 159 29.91 -14.19 -0.28
N THR A 160 30.30 -13.00 0.14
CA THR A 160 29.79 -11.72 -0.39
C THR A 160 30.75 -11.03 -1.36
N ALA A 161 32.00 -11.47 -1.39
CA ALA A 161 33.03 -11.01 -2.30
C ALA A 161 34.10 -12.09 -2.47
N CYS A 162 34.97 -11.96 -3.49
CA CYS A 162 36.21 -12.70 -3.63
C CYS A 162 37.27 -12.16 -2.65
N ASP A 163 38.39 -12.89 -2.48
CA ASP A 163 39.52 -12.50 -1.61
C ASP A 163 40.17 -11.16 -2.03
N ASN A 164 40.08 -10.84 -3.33
CA ASN A 164 40.56 -9.55 -3.88
C ASN A 164 39.53 -8.42 -3.74
N GLY A 165 38.37 -8.66 -3.09
CA GLY A 165 37.29 -7.69 -2.91
C GLY A 165 36.29 -7.57 -4.07
N GLU A 166 36.49 -8.29 -5.19
CA GLU A 166 35.52 -8.29 -6.27
C GLU A 166 34.21 -8.95 -5.84
N SER A 167 33.07 -8.25 -6.08
CA SER A 167 31.72 -8.69 -5.71
C SER A 167 30.70 -8.63 -6.87
N ARG A 168 31.13 -8.32 -8.09
CA ARG A 168 30.23 -8.11 -9.25
C ARG A 168 30.45 -9.18 -10.32
N TRP A 169 29.42 -9.95 -10.70
CA TRP A 169 28.07 -9.97 -10.14
C TRP A 169 27.80 -11.36 -9.55
N ILE A 170 27.37 -11.41 -8.28
CA ILE A 170 27.04 -12.67 -7.59
C ILE A 170 25.62 -13.12 -7.96
N THR A 171 24.69 -12.20 -8.15
CA THR A 171 23.29 -12.48 -8.46
C THR A 171 22.94 -12.11 -9.89
N SER A 172 21.90 -12.77 -10.43
CA SER A 172 21.40 -12.54 -11.79
C SER A 172 20.88 -11.10 -11.98
N GLU A 173 20.74 -10.69 -13.23
CA GLU A 173 20.15 -9.39 -13.60
C GLU A 173 18.73 -9.26 -13.07
N THR A 174 17.88 -10.28 -13.28
CA THR A 174 16.51 -10.33 -12.77
C THR A 174 16.44 -10.14 -11.24
N ALA A 175 17.36 -10.77 -10.50
CA ALA A 175 17.43 -10.58 -9.06
C ALA A 175 17.79 -9.12 -8.68
N ARG A 176 18.70 -8.50 -9.44
CA ARG A 176 19.08 -7.09 -9.23
C ARG A 176 17.95 -6.13 -9.60
N GLU A 177 17.15 -6.44 -10.63
CA GLU A 177 15.93 -5.69 -10.97
C GLU A 177 14.90 -5.78 -9.85
N ASN A 178 14.65 -6.98 -9.32
CA ASN A 178 13.70 -7.17 -8.20
C ASN A 178 14.06 -6.32 -6.98
N VAL A 179 15.34 -6.16 -6.69
CA VAL A 179 15.81 -5.26 -5.62
C VAL A 179 15.36 -3.81 -5.83
N GLN A 180 15.18 -3.36 -7.08
CA GLN A 180 14.72 -1.99 -7.34
C GLN A 180 13.25 -1.80 -6.97
N TYR A 181 12.41 -2.82 -7.16
CA TYR A 181 11.01 -2.79 -6.69
C TYR A 181 10.94 -2.75 -5.15
N THR A 182 11.75 -3.55 -4.46
CA THR A 182 11.87 -3.49 -3.00
C THR A 182 12.33 -2.11 -2.53
N ARG A 183 13.31 -1.53 -3.22
CA ARG A 183 13.85 -0.19 -2.93
C ARG A 183 12.82 0.93 -3.15
N ASN A 184 11.95 0.77 -4.14
CA ASN A 184 10.82 1.68 -4.38
C ASN A 184 9.75 1.56 -3.28
N ALA A 185 9.49 0.36 -2.80
CA ALA A 185 8.43 0.10 -1.81
C ALA A 185 8.83 0.55 -0.40
N LEU A 186 10.11 0.49 -0.04
CA LEU A 186 10.63 0.80 1.29
C LEU A 186 11.15 2.23 1.39
N LYS A 187 10.89 2.88 2.53
CA LYS A 187 11.17 4.30 2.75
C LYS A 187 12.66 4.61 2.96
N GLY A 188 13.42 3.67 3.49
CA GLY A 188 14.85 3.86 3.78
C GLY A 188 15.71 2.73 3.22
N ILE A 189 16.97 3.05 2.93
CA ILE A 189 18.02 2.09 2.63
C ILE A 189 19.20 2.37 3.57
N MET A 190 19.62 1.34 4.32
CA MET A 190 20.68 1.46 5.31
C MET A 190 21.89 0.63 4.87
N VAL A 191 23.07 1.19 5.01
CA VAL A 191 24.35 0.52 4.76
C VAL A 191 25.39 0.95 5.80
N GLY A 192 26.41 0.13 6.04
CA GLY A 192 27.57 0.51 6.84
C GLY A 192 28.47 1.48 6.07
N VAL A 193 29.24 2.30 6.81
CA VAL A 193 30.20 3.25 6.23
C VAL A 193 31.26 2.55 5.37
N GLY A 194 31.70 1.34 5.75
CA GLY A 194 32.64 0.53 4.94
C GLY A 194 32.12 0.25 3.53
N THR A 195 30.83 -0.01 3.37
CA THR A 195 30.21 -0.17 2.04
C THR A 195 30.29 1.12 1.22
N VAL A 196 30.12 2.27 1.87
CA VAL A 196 30.22 3.57 1.19
C VAL A 196 31.66 3.84 0.73
N ILE A 197 32.64 3.59 1.59
CA ILE A 197 34.06 3.80 1.30
C ILE A 197 34.52 2.89 0.15
N ASN A 198 34.15 1.60 0.18
CA ASN A 198 34.63 0.63 -0.79
C ASN A 198 33.90 0.70 -2.14
N ASP A 199 32.58 0.89 -2.14
CA ASP A 199 31.73 0.73 -3.34
C ASP A 199 31.24 2.06 -3.90
N ASN A 200 31.26 3.14 -3.12
CA ASN A 200 30.65 4.44 -3.45
C ASN A 200 29.24 4.28 -4.10
N PRO A 201 28.30 3.58 -3.45
CA PRO A 201 27.06 3.18 -4.08
C PRO A 201 26.06 4.33 -4.16
N ASN A 202 25.37 4.47 -5.29
CA ASN A 202 24.33 5.49 -5.45
C ASN A 202 23.14 5.31 -4.50
N LEU A 203 22.79 4.07 -4.10
CA LEU A 203 21.65 3.73 -3.25
C LEU A 203 20.31 4.28 -3.74
N THR A 204 20.17 4.50 -5.04
CA THR A 204 18.97 5.05 -5.69
C THR A 204 18.04 3.94 -6.19
N CYS A 205 16.76 4.27 -6.33
CA CYS A 205 15.79 3.49 -7.08
C CYS A 205 15.95 3.80 -8.58
N ARG A 206 16.05 2.77 -9.43
CA ARG A 206 16.36 2.91 -10.86
C ARG A 206 15.26 2.34 -11.78
N ILE A 207 14.03 2.20 -11.27
CA ILE A 207 12.86 1.91 -12.10
C ILE A 207 12.17 3.19 -12.54
N ASP A 208 11.53 3.16 -13.68
CA ASP A 208 10.78 4.31 -14.19
C ASP A 208 9.67 4.73 -13.22
N GLY A 209 9.62 6.01 -12.92
CA GLY A 209 8.66 6.57 -11.96
C GLY A 209 8.87 6.15 -10.50
N GLY A 210 9.97 5.46 -10.20
CA GLY A 210 10.33 5.03 -8.86
C GLY A 210 10.72 6.17 -7.93
N VAL A 211 10.59 5.95 -6.63
CA VAL A 211 10.93 6.92 -5.58
C VAL A 211 12.23 6.51 -4.89
N ASN A 212 13.16 7.43 -4.75
CA ASN A 212 14.41 7.17 -4.03
C ASN A 212 14.15 7.02 -2.53
N PRO A 213 14.69 5.97 -1.90
CA PRO A 213 14.66 5.85 -0.45
C PRO A 213 15.57 6.89 0.24
N VAL A 214 15.28 7.16 1.50
CA VAL A 214 16.21 7.91 2.38
C VAL A 214 17.45 7.05 2.60
N ARG A 215 18.63 7.62 2.36
CA ARG A 215 19.90 6.93 2.58
C ARG A 215 20.32 7.07 4.03
N ILE A 216 20.61 5.95 4.67
CA ILE A 216 21.04 5.87 6.07
C ILE A 216 22.39 5.18 6.09
N ILE A 217 23.40 5.87 6.63
CA ILE A 217 24.77 5.35 6.72
C ILE A 217 25.08 5.17 8.19
N CYS A 218 25.40 3.92 8.56
CA CYS A 218 25.85 3.61 9.92
C CYS A 218 27.36 3.79 9.98
N ASP A 219 27.79 4.71 10.83
CA ASP A 219 29.17 5.00 11.17
C ASP A 219 29.36 4.88 12.69
N SER A 220 30.48 4.39 13.14
CA SER A 220 30.81 4.19 14.56
C SER A 220 31.94 5.12 15.00
#